data_a291d4f1d1c97c377cb78261fb3e5fb3
#
_entry.id   a291d4f1d1c97c377cb78261fb3e5fb3
#
_cell.length_a   1.000
_cell.length_b   1.000
_cell.length_c   1.000
_cell.angle_alpha   90.00
_cell.angle_beta   90.00
_cell.angle_gamma   90.00
#
_symmetry.space_group_name_H-M   'P 1'
#
loop_
_entity.id
_entity.type
_entity.pdbx_description
1 polymer ?
#
loop_
_entity_poly.entity_id
_entity_poly.type
_entity_poly.pdbx_seq_one_letter_code
_entity_poly.pdbx_strand_id
1 'polypeptide(L)'
;MTWRKPGSERAAYTWPMNIADLRKSYEKAELNENASHAHPLQQFEQWLQEAIASEVPEPNAMTVATVGSDLRPSTRVVLIKGYDERGIVWYTNYDSRKGRELAGNPFAALQFHWVELERVVRIEGRVEKVSNEESDAYFNSRPLDSRIGAWASPQSQVIEGRTVLVTNAAKYAAQFMLQPPRPPHWGGFRLVPERWEFWQGRKSRLHDRLRYTPDGDQWLRERLAP
;
A
#
# COMPACT_ATOMS: atom_id res chain seq x y z
N MET A 1 35.79 -17.03 43.71
CA MET A 1 34.33 -17.13 43.41
C MET A 1 34.14 -16.94 41.90
N THR A 2 33.99 -18.03 41.19
CA THR A 2 33.87 -18.08 39.73
C THR A 2 32.39 -18.10 39.35
N TRP A 3 31.91 -17.07 38.68
CA TRP A 3 30.55 -17.03 38.13
C TRP A 3 30.47 -17.92 36.90
N ARG A 4 29.72 -19.03 36.99
CA ARG A 4 29.30 -19.81 35.85
C ARG A 4 28.12 -19.10 35.15
N LYS A 5 28.25 -18.78 33.86
CA LYS A 5 27.13 -18.38 33.00
C LYS A 5 26.17 -19.57 32.83
N PRO A 6 24.86 -19.37 32.98
CA PRO A 6 23.89 -20.40 32.61
C PRO A 6 23.94 -20.60 31.10
N GLY A 7 24.11 -21.83 30.66
CA GLY A 7 24.03 -22.22 29.26
C GLY A 7 22.65 -21.98 28.72
N SER A 8 22.56 -21.09 27.72
CA SER A 8 21.34 -20.92 26.93
C SER A 8 21.24 -22.06 25.94
N GLU A 9 20.63 -23.16 26.34
CA GLU A 9 20.02 -24.07 25.36
C GLU A 9 18.88 -23.32 24.69
N ARG A 10 19.16 -22.74 23.53
CA ARG A 10 18.10 -22.32 22.62
C ARG A 10 17.46 -23.61 22.11
N ALA A 11 16.26 -23.92 22.59
CA ALA A 11 15.42 -24.95 21.99
C ALA A 11 15.34 -24.64 20.49
N ALA A 12 15.87 -25.53 19.67
CA ALA A 12 15.73 -25.45 18.23
C ALA A 12 14.23 -25.56 17.93
N TYR A 13 13.65 -24.46 17.48
CA TYR A 13 12.25 -24.43 17.04
C TYR A 13 12.19 -25.21 15.74
N THR A 14 11.89 -26.50 15.82
CA THR A 14 11.64 -27.36 14.65
C THR A 14 10.26 -27.02 14.13
N TRP A 15 10.20 -26.22 13.05
CA TRP A 15 8.98 -26.03 12.30
C TRP A 15 8.54 -27.38 11.72
N PRO A 16 7.29 -27.82 11.91
CA PRO A 16 6.80 -29.08 11.38
C PRO A 16 6.73 -29.12 9.84
N MET A 17 6.93 -27.97 9.18
CA MET A 17 6.93 -27.81 7.72
C MET A 17 8.19 -27.06 7.29
N ASN A 18 8.93 -27.63 6.32
CA ASN A 18 10.07 -26.94 5.73
C ASN A 18 9.56 -25.87 4.74
N ILE A 19 9.70 -24.59 5.09
CA ILE A 19 9.26 -23.45 4.25
C ILE A 19 9.91 -23.50 2.87
N ALA A 20 11.12 -24.06 2.73
CA ALA A 20 11.82 -24.20 1.46
C ALA A 20 11.10 -25.14 0.47
N ASP A 21 10.20 -26.01 0.97
CA ASP A 21 9.44 -26.95 0.13
C ASP A 21 8.11 -26.33 -0.38
N LEU A 22 7.73 -25.13 0.11
CA LEU A 22 6.57 -24.41 -0.37
C LEU A 22 6.86 -23.78 -1.72
N ARG A 23 6.63 -24.54 -2.78
CA ARG A 23 6.82 -24.11 -4.17
C ARG A 23 5.51 -24.23 -4.93
N LYS A 24 5.12 -23.16 -5.65
CA LYS A 24 3.98 -23.14 -6.56
C LYS A 24 4.49 -22.89 -7.98
N SER A 25 3.97 -23.64 -8.95
CA SER A 25 4.16 -23.33 -10.37
C SER A 25 3.16 -22.25 -10.77
N TYR A 26 3.61 -21.25 -11.53
CA TYR A 26 2.80 -20.17 -12.04
C TYR A 26 2.47 -20.42 -13.51
N GLU A 27 1.18 -20.46 -13.87
CA GLU A 27 0.76 -20.94 -15.20
C GLU A 27 -0.46 -20.19 -15.75
N LYS A 28 -0.98 -19.18 -15.03
CA LYS A 28 -2.29 -18.61 -15.33
C LYS A 28 -2.34 -17.72 -16.57
N ALA A 29 -1.32 -16.93 -16.81
CA ALA A 29 -1.32 -15.95 -17.88
C ALA A 29 0.08 -15.59 -18.36
N GLU A 30 0.14 -14.80 -19.43
CA GLU A 30 1.35 -14.25 -20.03
C GLU A 30 1.25 -12.72 -20.06
N LEU A 31 2.41 -12.07 -20.03
CA LEU A 31 2.51 -10.64 -20.26
C LEU A 31 3.61 -10.39 -21.31
N ASN A 32 3.19 -9.90 -22.47
CA ASN A 32 4.10 -9.57 -23.53
C ASN A 32 3.85 -8.15 -24.06
N GLU A 33 4.82 -7.60 -24.78
CA GLU A 33 4.79 -6.22 -25.25
C GLU A 33 3.64 -5.97 -26.24
N ASN A 34 3.32 -6.95 -27.07
CA ASN A 34 2.28 -6.79 -28.10
C ASN A 34 0.87 -6.78 -27.50
N ALA A 35 0.67 -7.48 -26.38
CA ALA A 35 -0.62 -7.58 -25.70
C ALA A 35 -0.80 -6.57 -24.56
N SER A 36 0.24 -5.84 -24.17
CA SER A 36 0.18 -4.84 -23.12
C SER A 36 -0.09 -3.44 -23.70
N HIS A 37 -0.76 -2.60 -22.91
CA HIS A 37 -1.03 -1.22 -23.30
C HIS A 37 0.25 -0.39 -23.39
N ALA A 38 0.28 0.61 -24.27
CA ALA A 38 1.39 1.56 -24.35
C ALA A 38 1.47 2.47 -23.12
N HIS A 39 0.33 2.77 -22.50
CA HIS A 39 0.24 3.62 -21.32
C HIS A 39 0.03 2.76 -20.05
N PRO A 40 0.88 2.92 -19.00
CA PRO A 40 0.83 2.05 -17.81
C PRO A 40 -0.46 2.18 -17.00
N LEU A 41 -1.12 3.35 -17.01
CA LEU A 41 -2.40 3.52 -16.33
C LEU A 41 -3.49 2.65 -16.95
N GLN A 42 -3.53 2.54 -18.29
CA GLN A 42 -4.47 1.66 -18.99
C GLN A 42 -4.19 0.18 -18.69
N GLN A 43 -2.91 -0.18 -18.63
CA GLN A 43 -2.51 -1.54 -18.22
C GLN A 43 -2.92 -1.85 -16.79
N PHE A 44 -2.76 -0.89 -15.89
CA PHE A 44 -3.19 -1.02 -14.49
C PHE A 44 -4.72 -1.14 -14.39
N GLU A 45 -5.45 -0.29 -15.11
CA GLU A 45 -6.92 -0.31 -15.13
C GLU A 45 -7.46 -1.66 -15.63
N GLN A 46 -6.92 -2.17 -16.72
CA GLN A 46 -7.29 -3.50 -17.22
C GLN A 46 -7.05 -4.58 -16.14
N TRP A 47 -5.87 -4.61 -15.54
CA TRP A 47 -5.53 -5.62 -14.56
C TRP A 47 -6.35 -5.50 -13.26
N LEU A 48 -6.69 -4.29 -12.85
CA LEU A 48 -7.58 -4.06 -11.71
C LEU A 48 -9.01 -4.54 -12.01
N GLN A 49 -9.53 -4.28 -13.22
CA GLN A 49 -10.85 -4.79 -13.65
C GLN A 49 -10.86 -6.32 -13.70
N GLU A 50 -9.81 -6.94 -14.20
CA GLU A 50 -9.66 -8.40 -14.21
C GLU A 50 -9.59 -8.97 -12.78
N ALA A 51 -8.93 -8.28 -11.85
CA ALA A 51 -8.87 -8.68 -10.44
C ALA A 51 -10.26 -8.59 -9.78
N ILE A 52 -11.03 -7.53 -10.07
CA ILE A 52 -12.41 -7.37 -9.59
C ILE A 52 -13.31 -8.48 -10.18
N ALA A 53 -13.24 -8.71 -11.48
CA ALA A 53 -14.04 -9.72 -12.16
C ALA A 53 -13.68 -11.16 -11.72
N SER A 54 -12.45 -11.38 -11.27
CA SER A 54 -11.98 -12.65 -10.71
C SER A 54 -12.23 -12.79 -9.21
N GLU A 55 -13.00 -11.86 -8.62
CA GLU A 55 -13.34 -11.85 -7.18
C GLU A 55 -12.12 -11.96 -6.26
N VAL A 56 -11.00 -11.34 -6.65
CA VAL A 56 -9.80 -11.26 -5.78
C VAL A 56 -10.19 -10.52 -4.49
N PRO A 57 -9.88 -11.07 -3.31
CA PRO A 57 -10.16 -10.39 -2.06
C PRO A 57 -9.49 -9.02 -1.99
N GLU A 58 -10.26 -7.96 -1.69
CA GLU A 58 -9.77 -6.57 -1.58
C GLU A 58 -8.83 -6.15 -2.73
N PRO A 59 -9.27 -6.20 -4.01
CA PRO A 59 -8.39 -5.95 -5.16
C PRO A 59 -7.77 -4.54 -5.16
N ASN A 60 -8.36 -3.62 -4.39
CA ASN A 60 -7.90 -2.25 -4.17
C ASN A 60 -6.95 -2.10 -2.97
N ALA A 61 -6.59 -3.19 -2.28
CA ALA A 61 -5.58 -3.16 -1.23
C ALA A 61 -4.18 -3.09 -1.83
N MET A 62 -3.35 -2.20 -1.30
CA MET A 62 -1.95 -2.08 -1.71
C MET A 62 -1.02 -1.92 -0.51
N THR A 63 0.20 -2.39 -0.64
CA THR A 63 1.29 -2.09 0.29
C THR A 63 1.93 -0.77 -0.10
N VAL A 64 2.04 0.16 0.85
CA VAL A 64 2.80 1.40 0.69
C VAL A 64 4.11 1.27 1.47
N ALA A 65 5.23 1.41 0.79
CA ALA A 65 6.57 1.52 1.37
C ALA A 65 7.00 2.99 1.42
N THR A 66 7.51 3.42 2.57
CA THR A 66 8.07 4.75 2.80
C THR A 66 9.39 4.64 3.56
N VAL A 67 10.22 5.66 3.45
CA VAL A 67 11.53 5.72 4.08
C VAL A 67 11.64 7.03 4.87
N GLY A 68 11.92 6.92 6.16
CA GLY A 68 12.13 8.07 7.04
C GLY A 68 13.56 8.62 7.01
N SER A 69 13.82 9.59 7.88
CA SER A 69 15.15 10.23 8.02
C SER A 69 16.25 9.27 8.48
N ASP A 70 15.86 8.15 9.10
CA ASP A 70 16.77 7.07 9.52
C ASP A 70 17.13 6.11 8.36
N LEU A 71 16.64 6.37 7.15
CA LEU A 71 16.81 5.58 5.94
C LEU A 71 16.29 4.14 6.04
N ARG A 72 15.48 3.85 7.04
CA ARG A 72 14.88 2.52 7.21
C ARG A 72 13.52 2.47 6.51
N PRO A 73 13.31 1.53 5.57
CA PRO A 73 12.03 1.35 4.93
C PRO A 73 11.00 0.78 5.92
N SER A 74 9.78 1.24 5.79
CA SER A 74 8.64 0.72 6.52
C SER A 74 7.45 0.50 5.57
N THR A 75 6.61 -0.50 5.84
CA THR A 75 5.47 -0.83 5.00
C THR A 75 4.17 -0.91 5.80
N ARG A 76 3.05 -0.71 5.13
CA ARG A 76 1.68 -0.92 5.63
C ARG A 76 0.75 -1.15 4.46
N VAL A 77 -0.36 -1.82 4.74
CA VAL A 77 -1.44 -1.94 3.77
C VAL A 77 -2.35 -0.72 3.88
N VAL A 78 -2.76 -0.18 2.74
CA VAL A 78 -3.79 0.85 2.59
C VAL A 78 -4.67 0.52 1.38
N LEU A 79 -5.84 1.15 1.28
CA LEU A 79 -6.74 0.97 0.14
C LEU A 79 -6.61 2.16 -0.81
N ILE A 80 -6.46 1.92 -2.11
CA ILE A 80 -6.62 2.99 -3.09
C ILE A 80 -8.07 3.47 -3.08
N LYS A 81 -8.26 4.76 -3.34
CA LYS A 81 -9.57 5.42 -3.39
C LYS A 81 -9.80 6.19 -4.68
N GLY A 82 -8.79 6.32 -5.48
CA GLY A 82 -8.86 6.92 -6.81
C GLY A 82 -7.55 6.71 -7.56
N TYR A 83 -7.65 6.73 -8.86
CA TYR A 83 -6.52 6.79 -9.78
C TYR A 83 -6.93 7.54 -11.04
N ASP A 84 -6.03 8.33 -11.54
CA ASP A 84 -6.18 9.07 -12.79
C ASP A 84 -4.78 9.29 -13.41
N GLU A 85 -4.70 10.08 -14.48
CA GLU A 85 -3.42 10.40 -15.15
C GLU A 85 -2.44 11.14 -14.23
N ARG A 86 -2.94 11.80 -13.17
CA ARG A 86 -2.09 12.46 -12.17
C ARG A 86 -1.50 11.49 -11.15
N GLY A 87 -2.07 10.28 -10.98
CA GLY A 87 -1.52 9.24 -10.12
C GLY A 87 -2.54 8.51 -9.25
N ILE A 88 -2.02 7.85 -8.22
CA ILE A 88 -2.74 6.93 -7.34
C ILE A 88 -3.04 7.64 -6.01
N VAL A 89 -4.31 7.65 -5.59
CA VAL A 89 -4.78 8.37 -4.40
C VAL A 89 -5.19 7.41 -3.29
N TRP A 90 -4.75 7.71 -2.07
CA TRP A 90 -5.23 7.09 -0.82
C TRP A 90 -5.39 8.14 0.28
N TYR A 91 -6.15 7.81 1.33
CA TYR A 91 -6.41 8.72 2.44
C TYR A 91 -5.92 8.13 3.75
N THR A 92 -5.34 8.98 4.61
CA THR A 92 -4.73 8.53 5.86
C THR A 92 -4.57 9.67 6.87
N ASN A 93 -4.09 9.34 8.06
CA ASN A 93 -3.64 10.32 9.04
C ASN A 93 -2.22 10.80 8.68
N TYR A 94 -2.02 12.11 8.53
CA TYR A 94 -0.74 12.74 8.23
C TYR A 94 0.28 12.63 9.37
N ASP A 95 -0.20 12.52 10.62
CA ASP A 95 0.67 12.35 11.80
C ASP A 95 1.04 10.89 12.05
N SER A 96 0.56 9.95 11.22
CA SER A 96 0.98 8.56 11.27
C SER A 96 2.46 8.41 10.89
N ARG A 97 3.06 7.23 11.17
CA ARG A 97 4.45 6.95 10.79
C ARG A 97 4.71 7.25 9.31
N LYS A 98 3.86 6.75 8.40
CA LYS A 98 3.99 7.04 6.97
C LYS A 98 3.85 8.52 6.62
N GLY A 99 2.94 9.23 7.30
CA GLY A 99 2.74 10.67 7.06
C GLY A 99 3.98 11.48 7.47
N ARG A 100 4.57 11.16 8.61
CA ARG A 100 5.83 11.81 9.06
C ARG A 100 7.02 11.45 8.16
N GLU A 101 7.12 10.19 7.74
CA GLU A 101 8.16 9.76 6.78
C GLU A 101 8.04 10.51 5.46
N LEU A 102 6.82 10.61 4.90
CA LEU A 102 6.55 11.34 3.66
C LEU A 102 6.77 12.86 3.77
N ALA A 103 6.60 13.45 4.95
CA ALA A 103 6.90 14.86 5.16
C ALA A 103 8.41 15.16 5.02
N GLY A 104 9.27 14.22 5.39
CA GLY A 104 10.73 14.35 5.29
C GLY A 104 11.30 13.80 3.98
N ASN A 105 10.70 12.76 3.43
CA ASN A 105 11.10 12.12 2.18
C ASN A 105 9.85 11.79 1.34
N PRO A 106 9.51 12.62 0.35
CA PRO A 106 8.25 12.51 -0.38
C PRO A 106 8.25 11.41 -1.46
N PHE A 107 9.06 10.37 -1.32
CA PHE A 107 9.07 9.24 -2.25
C PHE A 107 8.49 7.99 -1.61
N ALA A 108 7.73 7.24 -2.39
CA ALA A 108 7.13 5.99 -1.97
C ALA A 108 7.14 4.94 -3.10
N ALA A 109 6.98 3.69 -2.70
CA ALA A 109 6.63 2.61 -3.61
C ALA A 109 5.30 1.99 -3.17
N LEU A 110 4.43 1.74 -4.15
CA LEU A 110 3.17 1.05 -3.98
C LEU A 110 3.27 -0.35 -4.59
N GLN A 111 2.64 -1.34 -3.98
CA GLN A 111 2.56 -2.68 -4.54
C GLN A 111 1.16 -3.25 -4.37
N PHE A 112 0.57 -3.66 -5.49
CA PHE A 112 -0.59 -4.55 -5.53
C PHE A 112 -0.10 -5.98 -5.73
N HIS A 113 -0.66 -6.93 -4.99
CA HIS A 113 -0.31 -8.35 -5.12
C HIS A 113 -1.58 -9.18 -5.21
N TRP A 114 -1.97 -9.54 -6.40
CA TRP A 114 -3.12 -10.39 -6.71
C TRP A 114 -2.67 -11.84 -6.87
N VAL A 115 -2.61 -12.54 -5.74
CA VAL A 115 -2.08 -13.92 -5.65
C VAL A 115 -2.87 -14.88 -6.53
N GLU A 116 -4.18 -14.70 -6.60
CA GLU A 116 -5.09 -15.52 -7.39
C GLU A 116 -4.83 -15.41 -8.90
N LEU A 117 -4.31 -14.27 -9.35
CA LEU A 117 -3.95 -14.01 -10.75
C LEU A 117 -2.44 -14.17 -11.02
N GLU A 118 -1.66 -14.48 -9.98
CA GLU A 118 -0.19 -14.57 -10.08
C GLU A 118 0.42 -13.26 -10.62
N ARG A 119 -0.12 -12.11 -10.17
CA ARG A 119 0.25 -10.76 -10.64
C ARG A 119 0.73 -9.85 -9.53
N VAL A 120 1.71 -9.03 -9.87
CA VAL A 120 2.16 -7.91 -9.04
C VAL A 120 2.24 -6.65 -9.90
N VAL A 121 1.72 -5.54 -9.37
CA VAL A 121 1.97 -4.21 -9.93
C VAL A 121 2.75 -3.40 -8.90
N ARG A 122 3.86 -2.79 -9.32
CA ARG A 122 4.66 -1.87 -8.52
C ARG A 122 4.64 -0.50 -9.16
N ILE A 123 4.54 0.54 -8.32
CA ILE A 123 4.50 1.92 -8.77
C ILE A 123 5.42 2.71 -7.84
N GLU A 124 6.40 3.39 -8.40
CA GLU A 124 7.32 4.23 -7.66
C GLU A 124 7.15 5.67 -8.10
N GLY A 125 7.27 6.61 -7.18
CA GLY A 125 7.18 8.01 -7.53
C GLY A 125 7.13 8.95 -6.34
N ARG A 126 6.91 10.22 -6.65
CA ARG A 126 6.80 11.31 -5.68
C ARG A 126 5.38 11.38 -5.12
N VAL A 127 5.28 11.60 -3.83
CA VAL A 127 4.00 11.73 -3.12
C VAL A 127 3.75 13.19 -2.79
N GLU A 128 2.54 13.65 -3.06
CA GLU A 128 2.02 14.97 -2.69
C GLU A 128 0.69 14.85 -1.95
N LYS A 129 0.31 15.89 -1.21
CA LYS A 129 -1.03 15.97 -0.62
C LYS A 129 -2.02 16.34 -1.71
N VAL A 130 -3.19 15.70 -1.72
CA VAL A 130 -4.31 16.17 -2.53
C VAL A 130 -4.91 17.45 -1.94
N SER A 131 -5.75 18.16 -2.68
CA SER A 131 -6.37 19.39 -2.20
C SER A 131 -7.25 19.16 -0.97
N ASN A 132 -7.54 20.25 -0.25
CA ASN A 132 -8.47 20.19 0.88
C ASN A 132 -9.86 19.80 0.43
N GLU A 133 -10.31 20.34 -0.71
CA GLU A 133 -11.63 20.08 -1.30
C GLU A 133 -11.78 18.59 -1.64
N GLU A 134 -10.75 17.97 -2.25
CA GLU A 134 -10.73 16.54 -2.56
C GLU A 134 -10.73 15.69 -1.27
N SER A 135 -9.96 16.12 -0.27
CA SER A 135 -9.93 15.46 1.04
C SER A 135 -11.26 15.58 1.78
N ASP A 136 -11.91 16.74 1.76
CA ASP A 136 -13.19 16.99 2.41
C ASP A 136 -14.32 16.19 1.73
N ALA A 137 -14.34 16.18 0.39
CA ALA A 137 -15.32 15.42 -0.39
C ALA A 137 -15.25 13.92 -0.03
N TYR A 138 -14.05 13.35 -0.04
CA TYR A 138 -13.89 11.94 0.33
C TYR A 138 -14.18 11.69 1.82
N PHE A 139 -13.73 12.56 2.74
CA PHE A 139 -14.01 12.42 4.16
C PHE A 139 -15.52 12.36 4.45
N ASN A 140 -16.29 13.24 3.81
CA ASN A 140 -17.75 13.33 4.00
C ASN A 140 -18.51 12.14 3.39
N SER A 141 -17.96 11.45 2.40
CA SER A 141 -18.54 10.23 1.83
C SER A 141 -18.37 8.99 2.71
N ARG A 142 -17.51 9.06 3.74
CA ARG A 142 -17.23 7.93 4.63
C ARG A 142 -18.37 7.70 5.64
N PRO A 143 -18.60 6.44 6.07
CA PRO A 143 -19.50 6.14 7.18
C PRO A 143 -19.13 6.94 8.45
N LEU A 144 -20.14 7.30 9.24
CA LEU A 144 -19.98 8.11 10.45
C LEU A 144 -18.90 7.55 11.40
N ASP A 145 -18.94 6.24 11.67
CA ASP A 145 -17.96 5.58 12.55
C ASP A 145 -16.53 5.72 12.04
N SER A 146 -16.33 5.67 10.72
CA SER A 146 -15.02 5.87 10.10
C SER A 146 -14.54 7.33 10.20
N ARG A 147 -15.48 8.30 10.15
CA ARG A 147 -15.18 9.72 10.36
C ARG A 147 -14.82 10.01 11.82
N ILE A 148 -15.56 9.45 12.77
CA ILE A 148 -15.23 9.51 14.20
C ILE A 148 -13.88 8.83 14.48
N GLY A 149 -13.64 7.65 13.91
CA GLY A 149 -12.38 6.93 14.04
C GLY A 149 -11.15 7.73 13.60
N ALA A 150 -11.28 8.62 12.61
CA ALA A 150 -10.20 9.48 12.17
C ALA A 150 -9.79 10.52 13.24
N TRP A 151 -10.71 10.95 14.09
CA TRP A 151 -10.45 11.79 15.26
C TRP A 151 -9.93 10.98 16.46
N ALA A 152 -10.47 9.78 16.66
CA ALA A 152 -10.23 8.99 17.86
C ALA A 152 -8.84 8.34 17.90
N SER A 153 -8.26 8.06 16.73
CA SER A 153 -7.03 7.28 16.63
C SER A 153 -5.79 8.16 16.47
N PRO A 154 -4.89 8.23 17.48
CA PRO A 154 -3.54 8.78 17.33
C PRO A 154 -2.68 7.78 16.54
N GLN A 155 -2.92 7.67 15.25
CA GLN A 155 -2.41 6.59 14.39
C GLN A 155 -0.88 6.45 14.49
N SER A 156 -0.42 5.22 14.69
CA SER A 156 1.01 4.84 14.85
C SER A 156 1.67 5.34 16.14
N GLN A 157 0.94 5.87 17.10
CA GLN A 157 1.46 6.20 18.42
C GLN A 157 1.26 5.03 19.38
N VAL A 158 2.12 4.94 20.40
CA VAL A 158 1.94 4.00 21.51
C VAL A 158 0.81 4.50 22.39
N ILE A 159 -0.11 3.62 22.73
CA ILE A 159 -1.24 3.87 23.62
C ILE A 159 -1.26 2.83 24.73
N GLU A 160 -1.81 3.16 25.90
CA GLU A 160 -1.88 2.25 27.05
C GLU A 160 -2.74 1.00 26.79
N GLY A 161 -3.74 1.11 25.88
CA GLY A 161 -4.59 0.00 25.53
C GLY A 161 -5.76 0.41 24.63
N ARG A 162 -6.55 -0.58 24.21
CA ARG A 162 -7.72 -0.35 23.33
C ARG A 162 -8.75 0.60 23.93
N THR A 163 -8.85 0.66 25.27
CA THR A 163 -9.76 1.56 25.99
C THR A 163 -9.57 3.02 25.59
N VAL A 164 -8.34 3.46 25.33
CA VAL A 164 -8.05 4.83 24.86
C VAL A 164 -8.81 5.14 23.57
N LEU A 165 -8.83 4.21 22.62
CA LEU A 165 -9.56 4.39 21.35
C LEU A 165 -11.07 4.45 21.56
N VAL A 166 -11.61 3.60 22.44
CA VAL A 166 -13.04 3.56 22.74
C VAL A 166 -13.48 4.87 23.42
N THR A 167 -12.71 5.34 24.43
CA THR A 167 -12.99 6.59 25.13
C THR A 167 -12.90 7.79 24.18
N ASN A 168 -11.87 7.86 23.33
CA ASN A 168 -11.76 8.92 22.33
C ASN A 168 -12.92 8.89 21.33
N ALA A 169 -13.31 7.71 20.84
CA ALA A 169 -14.43 7.58 19.91
C ALA A 169 -15.74 8.08 20.55
N ALA A 170 -16.04 7.68 21.81
CA ALA A 170 -17.21 8.16 22.53
C ALA A 170 -17.20 9.69 22.74
N LYS A 171 -16.03 10.24 23.11
CA LYS A 171 -15.82 11.69 23.26
C LYS A 171 -16.15 12.43 21.96
N TYR A 172 -15.56 12.03 20.83
CA TYR A 172 -15.74 12.72 19.56
C TYR A 172 -17.14 12.48 18.96
N ALA A 173 -17.75 11.31 19.20
CA ALA A 173 -19.14 11.07 18.84
C ALA A 173 -20.08 12.03 19.58
N ALA A 174 -19.89 12.23 20.89
CA ALA A 174 -20.67 13.20 21.67
C ALA A 174 -20.40 14.65 21.22
N GLN A 175 -19.15 14.98 20.90
CA GLN A 175 -18.76 16.34 20.49
C GLN A 175 -19.33 16.75 19.13
N PHE A 176 -19.28 15.85 18.14
CA PHE A 176 -19.62 16.17 16.74
C PHE A 176 -20.99 15.65 16.32
N MET A 177 -21.62 14.85 17.14
CA MET A 177 -22.91 14.21 16.85
C MET A 177 -22.85 13.49 15.47
N LEU A 178 -23.67 13.90 14.50
CA LEU A 178 -23.75 13.27 13.18
C LEU A 178 -22.84 13.93 12.11
N GLN A 179 -22.18 15.02 12.43
CA GLN A 179 -21.43 15.85 11.45
C GLN A 179 -20.01 16.17 11.91
N PRO A 180 -19.14 15.14 12.11
CA PRO A 180 -17.75 15.41 12.42
C PRO A 180 -17.08 16.09 11.22
N PRO A 181 -16.40 17.23 11.41
CA PRO A 181 -15.56 17.83 10.37
C PRO A 181 -14.33 16.93 10.11
N ARG A 182 -13.67 17.13 8.98
CA ARG A 182 -12.41 16.44 8.72
C ARG A 182 -11.33 16.95 9.69
N PRO A 183 -10.59 16.04 10.38
CA PRO A 183 -9.47 16.46 11.22
C PRO A 183 -8.38 17.13 10.37
N PRO A 184 -7.67 18.15 10.88
CA PRO A 184 -6.59 18.83 10.15
C PRO A 184 -5.41 17.87 9.85
N HIS A 185 -5.24 16.84 10.64
CA HIS A 185 -4.21 15.81 10.49
C HIS A 185 -4.64 14.63 9.61
N TRP A 186 -5.77 14.73 8.88
CA TRP A 186 -6.27 13.66 8.02
C TRP A 186 -6.58 14.17 6.61
N GLY A 187 -6.21 13.41 5.60
CA GLY A 187 -6.49 13.74 4.20
C GLY A 187 -5.84 12.77 3.22
N GLY A 188 -5.81 13.16 1.97
CA GLY A 188 -5.31 12.34 0.89
C GLY A 188 -3.85 12.60 0.55
N PHE A 189 -3.21 11.53 0.12
CA PHE A 189 -1.94 11.56 -0.60
C PHE A 189 -2.17 11.06 -2.02
N ARG A 190 -1.41 11.62 -2.97
CA ARG A 190 -1.29 11.16 -4.35
C ARG A 190 0.15 10.77 -4.61
N LEU A 191 0.40 9.58 -5.11
CA LEU A 191 1.67 9.24 -5.71
C LEU A 191 1.60 9.60 -7.19
N VAL A 192 2.46 10.51 -7.63
CA VAL A 192 2.71 10.84 -9.03
C VAL A 192 3.72 9.82 -9.57
N PRO A 193 3.32 8.95 -10.51
CA PRO A 193 4.17 7.85 -10.92
C PRO A 193 5.38 8.30 -11.75
N GLU A 194 6.56 7.83 -11.36
CA GLU A 194 7.81 7.96 -12.11
C GLU A 194 8.25 6.63 -12.71
N ARG A 195 7.70 5.51 -12.22
CA ARG A 195 7.96 4.17 -12.70
C ARG A 195 6.80 3.24 -12.40
N TRP A 196 6.47 2.38 -13.36
CA TRP A 196 5.57 1.24 -13.18
C TRP A 196 6.29 -0.05 -13.52
N GLU A 197 5.99 -1.11 -12.82
CA GLU A 197 6.40 -2.47 -13.17
C GLU A 197 5.19 -3.40 -13.05
N PHE A 198 4.94 -4.15 -14.11
CA PHE A 198 3.95 -5.22 -14.17
C PHE A 198 4.69 -6.55 -14.18
N TRP A 199 4.35 -7.41 -13.26
CA TRP A 199 4.94 -8.73 -13.11
C TRP A 199 3.85 -9.79 -13.22
N GLN A 200 4.05 -10.80 -14.10
CA GLN A 200 3.18 -11.96 -14.27
C GLN A 200 3.95 -13.23 -13.97
N GLY A 201 3.39 -14.09 -13.12
CA GLY A 201 3.96 -15.39 -12.80
C GLY A 201 4.04 -16.29 -14.02
N ARG A 202 5.19 -16.97 -14.21
CA ARG A 202 5.46 -17.94 -15.28
C ARG A 202 6.18 -19.16 -14.72
N LYS A 203 6.09 -20.30 -15.45
CA LYS A 203 6.83 -21.53 -15.12
C LYS A 203 8.33 -21.29 -15.00
N SER A 204 8.98 -22.16 -14.26
CA SER A 204 10.45 -22.21 -14.13
C SER A 204 11.07 -20.90 -13.64
N ARG A 205 10.27 -20.03 -12.98
CA ARG A 205 10.67 -18.69 -12.50
C ARG A 205 11.07 -17.71 -13.62
N LEU A 206 10.75 -18.01 -14.88
CA LEU A 206 10.98 -17.13 -16.03
C LEU A 206 9.80 -16.15 -16.18
N HIS A 207 9.59 -15.36 -15.14
CA HIS A 207 8.45 -14.44 -15.02
C HIS A 207 8.50 -13.31 -16.05
N ASP A 208 7.33 -12.92 -16.57
CA ASP A 208 7.24 -11.75 -17.42
C ASP A 208 7.27 -10.48 -16.54
N ARG A 209 8.12 -9.54 -16.91
CA ARG A 209 8.25 -8.26 -16.25
C ARG A 209 8.33 -7.14 -17.28
N LEU A 210 7.36 -6.23 -17.26
CA LEU A 210 7.37 -5.02 -18.08
C LEU A 210 7.48 -3.79 -17.19
N ARG A 211 8.49 -2.97 -17.47
CA ARG A 211 8.71 -1.69 -16.80
C ARG A 211 8.30 -0.57 -17.74
N TYR A 212 7.69 0.48 -17.16
CA TYR A 212 7.41 1.72 -17.85
C TYR A 212 8.09 2.86 -17.13
N THR A 213 8.78 3.70 -17.87
CA THR A 213 9.43 4.94 -17.42
C THR A 213 9.02 6.10 -18.30
N PRO A 214 8.86 7.34 -17.78
CA PRO A 214 8.53 8.50 -18.61
C PRO A 214 9.58 8.75 -19.71
N ASP A 215 9.10 9.06 -20.91
CA ASP A 215 9.92 9.45 -22.07
C ASP A 215 9.20 10.60 -22.82
N GLY A 216 9.49 11.84 -22.42
CA GLY A 216 8.72 13.00 -22.83
C GLY A 216 7.26 12.89 -22.41
N ASP A 217 6.36 13.01 -23.38
CA ASP A 217 4.91 12.88 -23.18
C ASP A 217 4.41 11.42 -23.27
N GLN A 218 5.33 10.47 -23.42
CA GLN A 218 5.03 9.05 -23.57
C GLN A 218 5.69 8.21 -22.47
N TRP A 219 5.46 6.91 -22.53
CA TRP A 219 6.08 5.93 -21.64
C TRP A 219 6.93 4.96 -22.45
N LEU A 220 8.22 4.90 -22.11
CA LEU A 220 9.11 3.85 -22.59
C LEU A 220 8.78 2.55 -21.86
N ARG A 221 8.43 1.51 -22.63
CA ARG A 221 8.15 0.18 -22.11
C ARG A 221 9.29 -0.77 -22.41
N GLU A 222 9.82 -1.42 -21.40
CA GLU A 222 10.97 -2.31 -21.48
C GLU A 222 10.71 -3.63 -20.74
N ARG A 223 11.28 -4.72 -21.24
CA ARG A 223 11.26 -6.01 -20.55
C ARG A 223 12.42 -6.09 -19.56
N LEU A 224 12.14 -6.54 -18.35
CA LEU A 224 13.15 -6.85 -17.33
C LEU A 224 13.37 -8.36 -17.25
N ALA A 225 14.59 -8.77 -17.00
CA ALA A 225 14.89 -10.16 -16.63
C ALA A 225 14.20 -10.49 -15.27
N PRO A 226 13.70 -11.71 -15.08
CA PRO A 226 13.08 -12.15 -13.84
C PRO A 226 14.08 -12.30 -12.68
#